data_c531378b76b787df4e611d3e7556958a
#
_entry.id   c531378b76b787df4e611d3e7556958a
#
_cell.length_a   1.000
_cell.length_b   1.000
_cell.length_c   1.000
_cell.angle_alpha   90.00
_cell.angle_beta   90.00
_cell.angle_gamma   90.00
#
_symmetry.space_group_name_H-M   'P 1'
#
loop_
_entity.id
_entity.type
_entity.pdbx_description
1 polymer ?
#
loop_
_entity_poly.entity_id
_entity_poly.type
_entity_poly.pdbx_seq_one_letter_code
_entity_poly.pdbx_strand_id
1 'polypeptide(L)'
;SGLTLDGENFELPHGGVVVINVWASWCAPCRAEAPTLAALARKYKGAVFLGILTRDSEVAARAFQSRFDLPYPTLVDDSVLLKFRDTLSANAIPSTILIDKKGRVAARISGEITVASLSELIEKLHAE
;
A
#
# COMPACT_ATOMS: atom_id res chain seq x y z
N SER A 1 14.08 -0.19 -0.48
CA SER A 1 14.16 -1.49 0.19
C SER A 1 13.81 -1.36 1.67
N GLY A 2 13.36 -2.42 2.27
CA GLY A 2 13.02 -2.46 3.68
C GLY A 2 12.62 -3.86 4.12
N LEU A 3 12.49 -4.04 5.44
CA LEU A 3 12.05 -5.30 6.02
C LEU A 3 10.53 -5.38 6.04
N THR A 4 10.01 -6.56 5.72
CA THR A 4 8.57 -6.84 5.81
C THR A 4 8.20 -7.36 7.20
N LEU A 5 6.90 -7.45 7.46
CA LEU A 5 6.38 -8.05 8.69
C LEU A 5 6.85 -9.50 8.88
N ASP A 6 7.15 -10.19 7.79
CA ASP A 6 7.62 -11.57 7.82
C ASP A 6 9.15 -11.67 7.96
N GLY A 7 9.84 -10.55 8.13
CA GLY A 7 11.28 -10.51 8.32
C GLY A 7 12.11 -10.62 7.05
N GLU A 8 11.47 -10.55 5.90
CA GLU A 8 12.17 -10.63 4.61
C GLU A 8 12.50 -9.24 4.09
N ASN A 9 13.57 -9.13 3.30
CA ASN A 9 13.90 -7.90 2.61
C ASN A 9 13.02 -7.78 1.37
N PHE A 10 12.50 -6.57 1.15
CA PHE A 10 11.71 -6.27 -0.04
C PHE A 10 12.36 -5.11 -0.79
N GLU A 11 12.51 -5.28 -2.08
CA GLU A 11 12.95 -4.21 -2.97
C GLU A 11 11.86 -3.91 -3.98
N LEU A 12 11.60 -2.61 -4.17
CA LEU A 12 10.57 -2.16 -5.11
C LEU A 12 11.01 -2.46 -6.54
N PRO A 13 10.23 -3.25 -7.29
CA PRO A 13 10.58 -3.52 -8.69
C PRO A 13 10.40 -2.27 -9.54
N HIS A 14 11.12 -2.21 -10.64
CA HIS A 14 11.07 -1.11 -11.58
C HIS A 14 10.24 -1.48 -12.82
N GLY A 15 9.60 -0.49 -13.41
CA GLY A 15 8.94 -0.65 -14.69
C GLY A 15 7.46 -1.04 -14.64
N GLY A 16 6.93 -1.33 -13.45
CA GLY A 16 5.52 -1.65 -13.26
C GLY A 16 4.78 -0.58 -12.48
N VAL A 17 3.46 -0.66 -12.51
CA VAL A 17 2.62 0.18 -11.65
C VAL A 17 2.70 -0.32 -10.22
N VAL A 18 2.88 0.59 -9.27
CA VAL A 18 2.98 0.23 -7.84
C VAL A 18 1.87 0.93 -7.07
N VAL A 19 1.22 0.17 -6.19
CA VAL A 19 0.20 0.69 -5.28
C VAL A 19 0.73 0.53 -3.87
N ILE A 20 0.94 1.65 -3.19
CA ILE A 20 1.44 1.66 -1.81
C ILE A 20 0.32 2.12 -0.90
N ASN A 21 0.02 1.33 0.12
CA ASN A 21 -0.99 1.65 1.13
C ASN A 21 -0.34 1.80 2.50
N VAL A 22 -0.46 2.99 3.08
CA VAL A 22 0.04 3.26 4.44
C VAL A 22 -1.09 3.00 5.42
N TRP A 23 -0.86 2.12 6.40
CA TRP A 23 -1.93 1.65 7.26
C TRP A 23 -1.46 1.34 8.68
N ALA A 24 -2.43 1.09 9.57
CA ALA A 24 -2.19 0.60 10.92
C ALA A 24 -3.36 -0.30 11.33
N SER A 25 -3.12 -1.26 12.20
CA SER A 25 -4.16 -2.21 12.63
C SER A 25 -5.26 -1.55 13.46
N TRP A 26 -4.95 -0.45 14.16
CA TRP A 26 -5.91 0.28 14.99
C TRP A 26 -6.79 1.25 14.18
N CYS A 27 -6.51 1.40 12.91
CA CYS A 27 -7.20 2.36 12.02
C CYS A 27 -8.47 1.74 11.46
N ALA A 28 -9.65 2.23 11.85
CA ALA A 28 -10.92 1.68 11.39
C ALA A 28 -11.11 1.77 9.86
N PRO A 29 -10.84 2.92 9.20
CA PRO A 29 -10.94 2.97 7.74
C PRO A 29 -9.95 2.03 7.04
N CYS A 30 -8.78 1.78 7.64
CA CYS A 30 -7.82 0.82 7.08
C CYS A 30 -8.43 -0.58 7.06
N ARG A 31 -9.15 -0.93 8.13
CA ARG A 31 -9.83 -2.23 8.21
C ARG A 31 -10.98 -2.32 7.22
N ALA A 32 -11.68 -1.22 7.01
CA ALA A 32 -12.79 -1.19 6.05
C ALA A 32 -12.32 -1.40 4.61
N GLU A 33 -11.16 -0.85 4.24
CA GLU A 33 -10.66 -0.97 2.87
C GLU A 33 -9.82 -2.22 2.61
N ALA A 34 -9.36 -2.92 3.65
CA ALA A 34 -8.48 -4.09 3.50
C ALA A 34 -9.03 -5.16 2.54
N PRO A 35 -10.30 -5.55 2.62
CA PRO A 35 -10.83 -6.52 1.65
C PRO A 35 -10.78 -6.03 0.21
N THR A 36 -11.00 -4.74 -0.01
CA THR A 36 -10.94 -4.13 -1.35
C THR A 36 -9.51 -4.19 -1.89
N LEU A 37 -8.53 -3.81 -1.08
CA LEU A 37 -7.13 -3.86 -1.47
C LEU A 37 -6.69 -5.29 -1.79
N ALA A 38 -7.08 -6.24 -0.95
CA ALA A 38 -6.73 -7.64 -1.17
C ALA A 38 -7.32 -8.16 -2.50
N ALA A 39 -8.58 -7.83 -2.77
CA ALA A 39 -9.24 -8.25 -4.00
C ALA A 39 -8.58 -7.64 -5.24
N LEU A 40 -8.24 -6.35 -5.19
CA LEU A 40 -7.61 -5.66 -6.31
C LEU A 40 -6.18 -6.14 -6.54
N ALA A 41 -5.45 -6.46 -5.47
CA ALA A 41 -4.10 -7.02 -5.59
C ALA A 41 -4.13 -8.38 -6.29
N ARG A 42 -5.15 -9.19 -6.04
CA ARG A 42 -5.31 -10.48 -6.72
C ARG A 42 -5.75 -10.31 -8.16
N LYS A 43 -6.56 -9.30 -8.44
CA LYS A 43 -7.05 -9.04 -9.80
C LYS A 43 -5.96 -8.48 -10.70
N TYR A 44 -5.19 -7.51 -10.20
CA TYR A 44 -4.18 -6.81 -10.99
C TYR A 44 -2.78 -7.37 -10.71
N LYS A 45 -2.52 -8.58 -11.17
CA LYS A 45 -1.25 -9.26 -10.92
C LYS A 45 -0.05 -8.59 -11.58
N GLY A 46 -0.29 -7.73 -12.58
CA GLY A 46 0.76 -6.94 -13.20
C GLY A 46 1.16 -5.70 -12.41
N ALA A 47 0.38 -5.32 -11.40
CA ALA A 47 0.72 -4.23 -10.50
C ALA A 47 1.33 -4.80 -9.23
N VAL A 48 2.26 -4.05 -8.63
CA VAL A 48 2.88 -4.42 -7.37
C VAL A 48 2.13 -3.71 -6.24
N PHE A 49 1.57 -4.46 -5.32
CA PHE A 49 0.93 -3.91 -4.12
C PHE A 49 1.87 -4.05 -2.93
N LEU A 50 1.96 -3.00 -2.13
CA LEU A 50 2.86 -2.93 -0.99
C LEU A 50 2.20 -2.16 0.13
N GLY A 51 2.23 -2.71 1.35
CA GLY A 51 1.80 -1.98 2.54
C GLY A 51 2.99 -1.33 3.22
N ILE A 52 2.74 -0.22 3.92
CA ILE A 52 3.71 0.38 4.82
C ILE A 52 3.02 0.59 6.15
N LEU A 53 3.57 -0.04 7.19
CA LEU A 53 3.02 0.05 8.53
C LEU A 53 3.51 1.35 9.19
N THR A 54 2.59 2.05 9.85
CA THR A 54 2.95 3.25 10.59
C THR A 54 2.39 3.21 12.01
N ARG A 55 3.23 3.56 12.99
CA ARG A 55 2.86 3.74 14.40
C ARG A 55 2.02 2.60 14.96
N ASP A 56 2.49 1.36 14.78
CA ASP A 56 1.75 0.17 15.21
C ASP A 56 2.71 -0.90 15.69
N SER A 57 2.20 -1.82 16.50
CA SER A 57 2.98 -2.97 16.91
C SER A 57 3.01 -4.01 15.79
N GLU A 58 4.14 -4.67 15.61
CA GLU A 58 4.27 -5.70 14.56
C GLU A 58 3.38 -6.90 14.83
N VAL A 59 3.15 -7.22 16.12
CA VAL A 59 2.27 -8.33 16.51
C VAL A 59 0.83 -8.05 16.05
N ALA A 60 0.30 -6.85 16.35
CA ALA A 60 -1.04 -6.47 15.94
C ALA A 60 -1.15 -6.38 14.42
N ALA A 61 -0.13 -5.90 13.76
CA ALA A 61 -0.10 -5.78 12.30
C ALA A 61 -0.11 -7.16 11.63
N ARG A 62 0.67 -8.12 12.14
CA ARG A 62 0.66 -9.49 11.60
C ARG A 62 -0.71 -10.16 11.78
N ALA A 63 -1.36 -9.93 12.93
CA ALA A 63 -2.72 -10.45 13.16
C ALA A 63 -3.71 -9.86 12.15
N PHE A 64 -3.61 -8.58 11.86
CA PHE A 64 -4.43 -7.90 10.87
C PHE A 64 -4.19 -8.48 9.46
N GLN A 65 -2.91 -8.61 9.08
CA GLN A 65 -2.53 -9.15 7.79
C GLN A 65 -3.09 -10.56 7.58
N SER A 66 -3.02 -11.38 8.62
CA SER A 66 -3.55 -12.73 8.60
C SER A 66 -5.08 -12.74 8.52
N ARG A 67 -5.74 -11.92 9.33
CA ARG A 67 -7.21 -11.85 9.38
C ARG A 67 -7.80 -11.47 8.03
N PHE A 68 -7.22 -10.49 7.36
CA PHE A 68 -7.72 -10.00 6.07
C PHE A 68 -7.07 -10.70 4.88
N ASP A 69 -6.18 -11.66 5.14
CA ASP A 69 -5.49 -12.44 4.12
C ASP A 69 -4.90 -11.55 3.02
N LEU A 70 -4.11 -10.56 3.45
CA LEU A 70 -3.47 -9.62 2.53
C LEU A 70 -2.43 -10.35 1.67
N PRO A 71 -2.57 -10.32 0.34
CA PRO A 71 -1.68 -11.07 -0.55
C PRO A 71 -0.41 -10.33 -0.92
N TYR A 72 -0.10 -9.23 -0.24
CA TYR A 72 1.08 -8.40 -0.53
C TYR A 72 1.86 -8.13 0.76
N PRO A 73 3.17 -7.88 0.64
CA PRO A 73 4.00 -7.62 1.81
C PRO A 73 3.75 -6.23 2.40
N THR A 74 4.07 -6.09 3.69
CA THR A 74 4.02 -4.80 4.38
C THR A 74 5.38 -4.51 4.97
N LEU A 75 5.93 -3.33 4.66
CA LEU A 75 7.18 -2.86 5.22
C LEU A 75 6.95 -2.28 6.60
N VAL A 76 7.87 -2.58 7.52
CA VAL A 76 7.81 -2.11 8.90
C VAL A 76 8.75 -0.93 9.15
N ASP A 77 9.59 -0.59 8.18
CA ASP A 77 10.58 0.46 8.31
C ASP A 77 9.98 1.81 7.89
N ASP A 78 9.74 2.66 8.90
CA ASP A 78 9.18 3.99 8.69
C ASP A 78 10.07 4.91 7.86
N SER A 79 11.36 4.58 7.73
CA SER A 79 12.28 5.41 6.94
C SER A 79 11.85 5.52 5.48
N VAL A 80 11.12 4.53 4.98
CA VAL A 80 10.58 4.54 3.62
C VAL A 80 9.62 5.72 3.44
N LEU A 81 8.89 6.09 4.49
CA LEU A 81 7.93 7.20 4.44
C LEU A 81 8.62 8.55 4.24
N LEU A 82 9.88 8.67 4.63
CA LEU A 82 10.64 9.91 4.44
C LEU A 82 10.81 10.26 2.97
N LYS A 83 10.81 9.25 2.10
CA LYS A 83 10.90 9.46 0.65
C LYS A 83 9.63 10.07 0.07
N PHE A 84 8.52 9.96 0.79
CA PHE A 84 7.22 10.44 0.34
C PHE A 84 6.64 11.52 1.24
N ARG A 85 7.45 12.13 2.12
CA ARG A 85 6.92 13.06 3.12
C ARG A 85 6.28 14.31 2.54
N ASP A 86 6.69 14.71 1.34
CA ASP A 86 6.05 15.82 0.63
C ASP A 86 4.74 15.38 -0.05
N THR A 87 4.53 14.07 -0.13
CA THR A 87 3.38 13.45 -0.80
C THR A 87 2.39 12.90 0.21
N LEU A 88 2.86 12.51 1.41
CA LEU A 88 2.05 11.89 2.45
C LEU A 88 2.03 12.75 3.70
N SER A 89 0.84 12.95 4.26
CA SER A 89 0.71 13.44 5.62
C SER A 89 0.90 12.25 6.57
N ALA A 90 1.80 12.40 7.54
CA ALA A 90 2.05 11.35 8.52
C ALA A 90 0.82 11.02 9.37
N ASN A 91 -0.16 11.93 9.41
CA ASN A 91 -1.38 11.76 10.19
C ASN A 91 -2.58 11.28 9.36
N ALA A 92 -2.42 11.20 8.04
CA ALA A 92 -3.52 10.82 7.16
C ALA A 92 -3.41 9.33 6.80
N ILE A 93 -4.01 8.49 7.61
CA ILE A 93 -4.13 7.07 7.30
C ILE A 93 -5.61 6.69 7.25
N PRO A 94 -6.01 5.81 6.32
CA PRO A 94 -5.15 5.23 5.30
C PRO A 94 -4.78 6.25 4.23
N SER A 95 -3.63 6.06 3.62
CA SER A 95 -3.22 6.82 2.43
C SER A 95 -2.74 5.83 1.39
N THR A 96 -3.13 6.07 0.14
CA THR A 96 -2.73 5.20 -0.97
C THR A 96 -2.01 6.03 -2.02
N ILE A 97 -0.83 5.56 -2.41
CA ILE A 97 0.00 6.21 -3.43
C ILE A 97 0.13 5.27 -4.61
N LEU A 98 -0.06 5.82 -5.80
CA LEU A 98 0.19 5.08 -7.03
C LEU A 98 1.44 5.63 -7.72
N ILE A 99 2.32 4.72 -8.12
CA ILE A 99 3.55 5.05 -8.83
C ILE A 99 3.43 4.48 -10.22
N ASP A 100 3.72 5.32 -11.23
CA ASP A 100 3.62 4.92 -12.62
C ASP A 100 4.83 4.08 -13.06
N LYS A 101 4.80 3.61 -14.30
CA LYS A 101 5.84 2.75 -14.86
C LYS A 101 7.22 3.42 -14.92
N LYS A 102 7.24 4.75 -14.86
CA LYS A 102 8.48 5.52 -14.89
C LYS A 102 9.02 5.84 -13.50
N GLY A 103 8.34 5.33 -12.46
CA GLY A 103 8.76 5.54 -11.07
C GLY A 103 8.30 6.86 -10.47
N ARG A 104 7.35 7.55 -11.11
CA ARG A 104 6.84 8.83 -10.62
C ARG A 104 5.56 8.63 -9.82
N VAL A 105 5.36 9.45 -8.79
CA VAL A 105 4.10 9.47 -8.07
C VAL A 105 3.02 10.06 -8.98
N ALA A 106 2.08 9.22 -9.38
CA ALA A 106 1.03 9.60 -10.32
C ALA A 106 -0.27 10.02 -9.62
N ALA A 107 -0.53 9.47 -8.43
CA ALA A 107 -1.75 9.79 -7.70
C ALA A 107 -1.56 9.47 -6.22
N ARG A 108 -2.32 10.15 -5.38
CA ARG A 108 -2.42 9.84 -3.96
C ARG A 108 -3.86 10.04 -3.52
N ILE A 109 -4.32 9.14 -2.68
CA ILE A 109 -5.68 9.17 -2.16
C ILE A 109 -5.58 9.15 -0.64
N SER A 110 -6.10 10.19 0.00
CA SER A 110 -6.21 10.22 1.47
C SER A 110 -7.55 9.64 1.84
N GLY A 111 -7.55 8.77 2.84
CA GLY A 111 -8.77 8.12 3.30
C GLY A 111 -9.04 6.81 2.58
N GLU A 112 -10.21 6.26 2.85
CA GLU A 112 -10.62 4.95 2.34
C GLU A 112 -10.78 4.96 0.82
N ILE A 113 -10.20 3.96 0.15
CA ILE A 113 -10.32 3.82 -1.30
C ILE A 113 -11.57 3.00 -1.65
N THR A 114 -12.04 3.16 -2.89
CA THR A 114 -13.12 2.33 -3.42
C THR A 114 -12.58 1.46 -4.54
N VAL A 115 -13.30 0.37 -4.85
CA VAL A 115 -12.96 -0.52 -5.97
C VAL A 115 -12.89 0.30 -7.26
N ALA A 116 -13.91 1.13 -7.51
CA ALA A 116 -13.99 1.90 -8.75
C ALA A 116 -12.85 2.88 -8.91
N SER A 117 -12.55 3.67 -7.88
CA SER A 117 -11.53 4.72 -7.97
C SER A 117 -10.12 4.12 -8.17
N LEU A 118 -9.79 3.07 -7.42
CA LEU A 118 -8.47 2.47 -7.51
C LEU A 118 -8.31 1.67 -8.81
N SER A 119 -9.34 0.93 -9.23
CA SER A 119 -9.32 0.19 -10.50
C SER A 119 -9.08 1.12 -11.68
N GLU A 120 -9.79 2.24 -11.70
CA GLU A 120 -9.67 3.22 -12.78
C GLU A 120 -8.25 3.77 -12.89
N LEU A 121 -7.63 4.10 -11.74
CA LEU A 121 -6.27 4.62 -11.72
C LEU A 121 -5.25 3.56 -12.15
N ILE A 122 -5.40 2.34 -11.69
CA ILE A 122 -4.48 1.25 -12.08
C ILE A 122 -4.55 1.01 -13.58
N GLU A 123 -5.75 0.93 -14.14
CA GLU A 123 -5.92 0.67 -15.58
C GLU A 123 -5.40 1.82 -16.42
N LYS A 124 -5.61 3.07 -15.96
CA LYS A 124 -5.08 4.24 -16.64
C LYS A 124 -3.55 4.22 -16.69
N LEU A 125 -2.91 3.92 -15.57
CA LEU A 125 -1.44 3.89 -15.50
C LEU A 125 -0.85 2.72 -16.28
N HIS A 126 -1.55 1.58 -16.34
CA HIS A 126 -1.13 0.45 -17.16
C HIS A 126 -1.17 0.77 -18.65
N ALA A 127 -2.11 1.61 -19.07
CA ALA A 127 -2.29 1.98 -20.48
C ALA A 127 -1.26 2.99 -20.97
N GLU A 128 -0.54 3.63 -20.07
CA GLU A 128 0.50 4.60 -20.44
C GLU A 128 1.76 3.96 -21.01
#